data_d8cbb6d720f19ad2e116e26b2244d856
#
_entry.id   d8cbb6d720f19ad2e116e26b2244d856
#
_cell.length_a   1.000
_cell.length_b   1.000
_cell.length_c   1.000
_cell.angle_alpha   90.00
_cell.angle_beta   90.00
_cell.angle_gamma   90.00
#
_symmetry.space_group_name_H-M   'P 1'
#
loop_
_entity.id
_entity.type
_entity.pdbx_description
1 polymer ?
#
loop_
_entity_poly.entity_id
_entity_poly.type
_entity_poly.pdbx_seq_one_letter_code
_entity_poly.pdbx_strand_id
1 'polypeptide(L)'
;MTTTSTPPQQDYDRAEIEAALMGPGITALKGAFPTEWADRMREDIEAAFEEAVNREGGAVGRGPNRYYVEIHPQQLRGFLDIVSHPWFRAVCETVLGPDYKVLELGFDIPFADAQNQPWHRDFPSPPETYEGHTLTSLAFNLTAVDTAADMGPFEIAPGTQWEPGLDFDHQMFPPRSEWPRLDAIAERKFPQRGDISVRSALTLHRGTANQSEKSRPVLVVGVDAPGAGHDAFHDMAMTQDYYDAIPEEIRAHLLGRVVDELEPIVQKHTIEGLVMGEP
;
A
#
# COMPACT_ATOMS: atom_id res chain seq x y z
N MET A 1 5.52 40.83 4.13
CA MET A 1 4.44 40.06 4.74
C MET A 1 3.75 39.30 3.61
N THR A 2 4.20 38.10 3.31
CA THR A 2 3.59 37.22 2.32
C THR A 2 2.48 36.44 3.04
N THR A 3 1.24 36.77 2.75
CA THR A 3 0.09 36.01 3.19
C THR A 3 0.11 34.67 2.46
N THR A 4 0.53 33.61 3.14
CA THR A 4 0.28 32.25 2.72
C THR A 4 -1.22 32.01 2.82
N SER A 5 -1.92 32.10 1.70
CA SER A 5 -3.30 31.65 1.61
C SER A 5 -3.29 30.12 1.78
N THR A 6 -3.84 29.63 2.87
CA THR A 6 -4.19 28.21 3.00
C THR A 6 -5.08 27.86 1.79
N PRO A 7 -4.75 26.84 0.99
CA PRO A 7 -5.64 26.42 -0.07
C PRO A 7 -7.01 26.06 0.52
N PRO A 8 -8.11 26.29 -0.21
CA PRO A 8 -9.44 25.95 0.28
C PRO A 8 -9.44 24.47 0.64
N GLN A 9 -9.93 24.14 1.84
CA GLN A 9 -10.12 22.78 2.30
C GLN A 9 -11.07 22.13 1.29
N GLN A 10 -10.52 21.26 0.44
CA GLN A 10 -11.31 20.51 -0.52
C GLN A 10 -12.11 19.49 0.26
N ASP A 11 -13.42 19.70 0.29
CA ASP A 11 -14.34 18.77 0.97
C ASP A 11 -14.56 17.57 0.05
N TYR A 12 -14.05 16.40 0.44
CA TYR A 12 -14.22 15.17 -0.32
C TYR A 12 -15.52 14.49 0.07
N ASP A 13 -16.25 13.98 -0.91
CA ASP A 13 -17.50 13.25 -0.67
C ASP A 13 -17.23 11.92 0.06
N ARG A 14 -17.45 11.92 1.36
CA ARG A 14 -17.25 10.75 2.23
C ARG A 14 -18.19 9.61 1.87
N ALA A 15 -19.39 9.89 1.39
CA ALA A 15 -20.34 8.84 0.98
C ALA A 15 -19.88 8.17 -0.33
N GLU A 16 -19.26 8.91 -1.26
CA GLU A 16 -18.64 8.34 -2.45
C GLU A 16 -17.43 7.46 -2.09
N ILE A 17 -16.57 7.92 -1.17
CA ILE A 17 -15.42 7.16 -0.67
C ILE A 17 -15.90 5.84 -0.03
N GLU A 18 -16.87 5.91 0.88
CA GLU A 18 -17.44 4.74 1.54
C GLU A 18 -18.05 3.76 0.54
N ALA A 19 -18.89 4.25 -0.37
CA ALA A 19 -19.53 3.41 -1.39
C ALA A 19 -18.50 2.70 -2.28
N ALA A 20 -17.39 3.38 -2.64
CA ALA A 20 -16.34 2.79 -3.47
C ALA A 20 -15.54 1.70 -2.72
N LEU A 21 -15.25 1.88 -1.44
CA LEU A 21 -14.49 0.91 -0.66
C LEU A 21 -15.37 -0.25 -0.15
N MET A 22 -16.62 0.04 0.20
CA MET A 22 -17.57 -1.00 0.59
C MET A 22 -18.12 -1.79 -0.61
N GLY A 23 -18.18 -1.19 -1.80
CA GLY A 23 -18.61 -1.85 -3.04
C GLY A 23 -17.45 -2.54 -3.75
N PRO A 24 -16.81 -1.91 -4.74
CA PRO A 24 -15.71 -2.51 -5.48
C PRO A 24 -14.43 -2.76 -4.65
N GLY A 25 -14.28 -2.14 -3.50
CA GLY A 25 -13.12 -2.31 -2.62
C GLY A 25 -11.91 -1.46 -3.00
N ILE A 26 -12.06 -0.49 -3.91
CA ILE A 26 -10.98 0.39 -4.39
C ILE A 26 -11.52 1.74 -4.85
N THR A 27 -10.74 2.80 -4.58
CA THR A 27 -10.96 4.13 -5.16
C THR A 27 -9.63 4.84 -5.40
N ALA A 28 -9.64 5.98 -6.09
CA ALA A 28 -8.44 6.76 -6.38
C ALA A 28 -8.75 8.24 -6.54
N LEU A 29 -7.78 9.08 -6.17
CA LEU A 29 -7.73 10.49 -6.50
C LEU A 29 -6.64 10.73 -7.54
N LYS A 30 -7.03 11.18 -8.73
CA LYS A 30 -6.10 11.48 -9.80
C LYS A 30 -5.46 12.84 -9.57
N GLY A 31 -4.15 12.93 -9.86
CA GLY A 31 -3.39 14.17 -9.74
C GLY A 31 -3.37 14.74 -8.32
N ALA A 32 -3.39 13.89 -7.30
CA ALA A 32 -3.29 14.29 -5.89
C ALA A 32 -1.99 15.03 -5.59
N PHE A 33 -0.91 14.67 -6.29
CA PHE A 33 0.41 15.25 -6.15
C PHE A 33 0.95 15.72 -7.51
N PRO A 34 1.80 16.77 -7.55
CA PRO A 34 2.51 17.15 -8.77
C PRO A 34 3.43 16.02 -9.28
N THR A 35 3.66 15.96 -10.59
CA THR A 35 4.56 14.95 -11.19
C THR A 35 5.98 15.02 -10.63
N GLU A 36 6.48 16.21 -10.33
CA GLU A 36 7.81 16.43 -9.71
C GLU A 36 7.88 15.84 -8.29
N TRP A 37 6.76 15.77 -7.59
CA TRP A 37 6.67 15.06 -6.31
C TRP A 37 6.85 13.55 -6.50
N ALA A 38 6.17 12.98 -7.50
CA ALA A 38 6.30 11.56 -7.82
C ALA A 38 7.72 11.20 -8.34
N ASP A 39 8.37 12.12 -9.05
CA ASP A 39 9.75 11.94 -9.49
C ASP A 39 10.73 11.90 -8.29
N ARG A 40 10.53 12.77 -7.28
CA ARG A 40 11.32 12.70 -6.03
C ARG A 40 11.05 11.42 -5.23
N MET A 41 9.79 10.99 -5.15
CA MET A 41 9.43 9.70 -4.54
C MET A 41 10.14 8.54 -5.25
N ARG A 42 10.24 8.58 -6.57
CA ARG A 42 10.97 7.58 -7.34
C ARG A 42 12.45 7.54 -6.98
N GLU A 43 13.10 8.70 -6.88
CA GLU A 43 14.51 8.80 -6.46
C GLU A 43 14.73 8.17 -5.07
N ASP A 44 13.82 8.45 -4.12
CA ASP A 44 13.89 7.90 -2.76
C ASP A 44 13.73 6.37 -2.77
N ILE A 45 12.78 5.84 -3.55
CA ILE A 45 12.57 4.39 -3.71
C ILE A 45 13.80 3.73 -4.35
N GLU A 46 14.36 4.31 -5.42
CA GLU A 46 15.53 3.76 -6.10
C GLU A 46 16.75 3.72 -5.16
N ALA A 47 16.97 4.77 -4.37
CA ALA A 47 18.05 4.82 -3.38
C ALA A 47 17.86 3.81 -2.24
N ALA A 48 16.63 3.68 -1.72
CA ALA A 48 16.31 2.71 -0.68
C ALA A 48 16.41 1.26 -1.19
N PHE A 49 16.02 1.01 -2.44
CA PHE A 49 16.16 -0.29 -3.07
C PHE A 49 17.62 -0.69 -3.26
N GLU A 50 18.49 0.23 -3.75
CA GLU A 50 19.91 -0.01 -3.92
C GLU A 50 20.58 -0.37 -2.58
N GLU A 51 20.24 0.32 -1.50
CA GLU A 51 20.70 -0.02 -0.15
C GLU A 51 20.22 -1.40 0.27
N ALA A 52 18.92 -1.66 0.13
CA ALA A 52 18.26 -2.85 0.64
C ALA A 52 18.77 -4.15 -0.02
N VAL A 53 18.98 -4.17 -1.33
CA VAL A 53 19.43 -5.38 -2.05
C VAL A 53 20.89 -5.71 -1.79
N ASN A 54 21.68 -4.77 -1.31
CA ASN A 54 23.09 -4.94 -0.97
C ASN A 54 23.33 -5.39 0.48
N ARG A 55 22.26 -5.63 1.26
CA ARG A 55 22.36 -6.08 2.64
C ARG A 55 21.50 -7.32 2.89
N GLU A 56 21.93 -8.19 3.80
CA GLU A 56 21.19 -9.37 4.20
C GLU A 56 19.83 -8.99 4.83
N GLY A 57 18.77 -9.63 4.36
CA GLY A 57 17.40 -9.35 4.84
C GLY A 57 16.85 -7.97 4.47
N GLY A 58 17.51 -7.23 3.55
CA GLY A 58 17.08 -5.88 3.19
C GLY A 58 15.90 -5.83 2.23
N ALA A 59 15.66 -6.89 1.44
CA ALA A 59 14.55 -6.95 0.50
C ALA A 59 13.90 -8.34 0.51
N VAL A 60 12.57 -8.38 0.31
CA VAL A 60 11.81 -9.63 0.17
C VAL A 60 11.53 -9.88 -1.30
N GLY A 61 11.93 -11.05 -1.81
CA GLY A 61 11.52 -11.50 -3.14
C GLY A 61 10.02 -11.81 -3.17
N ARG A 62 9.31 -11.21 -4.11
CA ARG A 62 7.87 -11.42 -4.36
C ARG A 62 7.63 -12.14 -5.70
N GLY A 63 8.43 -13.18 -5.96
CA GLY A 63 8.52 -13.88 -7.21
C GLY A 63 9.70 -13.39 -8.08
N PRO A 64 9.88 -13.97 -9.29
CA PRO A 64 10.98 -13.60 -10.17
C PRO A 64 10.97 -12.12 -10.51
N ASN A 65 12.11 -11.45 -10.36
CA ASN A 65 12.34 -10.04 -10.68
C ASN A 65 11.35 -9.06 -10.01
N ARG A 66 10.81 -9.41 -8.85
CA ARG A 66 9.94 -8.55 -8.06
C ARG A 66 10.38 -8.55 -6.60
N TYR A 67 10.43 -7.38 -6.02
CA TYR A 67 10.88 -7.19 -4.65
C TYR A 67 9.92 -6.28 -3.89
N TYR A 68 9.83 -6.52 -2.58
CA TYR A 68 9.20 -5.64 -1.63
C TYR A 68 10.24 -5.18 -0.61
N VAL A 69 10.18 -3.90 -0.25
CA VAL A 69 11.06 -3.30 0.76
C VAL A 69 10.23 -2.38 1.63
N GLU A 70 10.23 -2.62 2.92
CA GLU A 70 9.72 -1.70 3.94
C GLU A 70 10.80 -0.69 4.31
N ILE A 71 10.42 0.56 4.50
CA ILE A 71 11.31 1.68 4.79
C ILE A 71 10.81 2.52 5.96
N HIS A 72 11.68 3.31 6.54
CA HIS A 72 11.31 4.31 7.55
C HIS A 72 10.75 5.60 6.92
N PRO A 73 9.84 6.32 7.61
CA PRO A 73 9.28 7.58 7.11
C PRO A 73 10.31 8.61 6.65
N GLN A 74 11.44 8.69 7.34
CA GLN A 74 12.52 9.64 7.01
C GLN A 74 13.26 9.32 5.71
N GLN A 75 13.14 8.10 5.18
CA GLN A 75 13.72 7.70 3.90
C GLN A 75 12.87 8.15 2.70
N LEU A 76 11.66 8.68 2.95
CA LEU A 76 10.75 9.20 1.95
C LEU A 76 10.49 10.70 2.20
N ARG A 77 11.08 11.57 1.39
CA ARG A 77 10.93 13.04 1.53
C ARG A 77 9.48 13.52 1.53
N GLY A 78 8.60 12.80 0.85
CA GLY A 78 7.18 13.13 0.73
C GLY A 78 6.24 12.39 1.70
N PHE A 79 6.74 11.67 2.71
CA PHE A 79 5.89 10.90 3.61
C PHE A 79 4.81 11.74 4.29
N LEU A 80 5.20 12.88 4.87
CA LEU A 80 4.26 13.77 5.55
C LEU A 80 3.24 14.39 4.59
N ASP A 81 3.61 14.64 3.34
CA ASP A 81 2.67 15.12 2.32
C ASP A 81 1.54 14.10 2.09
N ILE A 82 1.85 12.78 2.11
CA ILE A 82 0.88 11.71 1.94
C ILE A 82 -0.07 11.66 3.14
N VAL A 83 0.48 11.46 4.34
CA VAL A 83 -0.34 11.20 5.55
C VAL A 83 -1.10 12.44 6.02
N SER A 84 -0.66 13.64 5.63
CA SER A 84 -1.37 14.90 5.85
C SER A 84 -2.35 15.26 4.74
N HIS A 85 -2.34 14.54 3.61
CA HIS A 85 -3.20 14.87 2.48
C HIS A 85 -4.68 14.76 2.87
N PRO A 86 -5.51 15.80 2.64
CA PRO A 86 -6.90 15.81 3.11
C PRO A 86 -7.73 14.60 2.62
N TRP A 87 -7.50 14.15 1.39
CA TRP A 87 -8.17 12.95 0.87
C TRP A 87 -7.74 11.67 1.59
N PHE A 88 -6.43 11.50 1.86
CA PHE A 88 -5.91 10.35 2.62
C PHE A 88 -6.62 10.26 3.99
N ARG A 89 -6.66 11.38 4.72
CA ARG A 89 -7.31 11.46 6.03
C ARG A 89 -8.81 11.20 5.93
N ALA A 90 -9.50 11.81 4.95
CA ALA A 90 -10.92 11.60 4.75
C ALA A 90 -11.25 10.12 4.49
N VAL A 91 -10.44 9.42 3.70
CA VAL A 91 -10.59 7.97 3.46
C VAL A 91 -10.42 7.19 4.75
N CYS A 92 -9.32 7.40 5.48
CA CYS A 92 -9.04 6.66 6.71
C CYS A 92 -10.12 6.89 7.77
N GLU A 93 -10.50 8.14 8.02
CA GLU A 93 -11.53 8.49 9.00
C GLU A 93 -12.90 7.90 8.64
N THR A 94 -13.25 7.90 7.34
CA THR A 94 -14.56 7.42 6.88
C THR A 94 -14.69 5.91 7.01
N VAL A 95 -13.62 5.17 6.70
CA VAL A 95 -13.67 3.70 6.56
C VAL A 95 -13.18 2.99 7.82
N LEU A 96 -12.10 3.49 8.43
CA LEU A 96 -11.45 2.86 9.59
C LEU A 96 -11.78 3.57 10.91
N GLY A 97 -12.41 4.74 10.84
CA GLY A 97 -12.70 5.56 12.01
C GLY A 97 -11.58 6.52 12.40
N PRO A 98 -11.82 7.42 13.37
CA PRO A 98 -10.91 8.52 13.71
C PRO A 98 -9.60 8.08 14.36
N ASP A 99 -9.52 6.86 14.88
CA ASP A 99 -8.35 6.35 15.60
C ASP A 99 -7.46 5.44 14.75
N TYR A 100 -7.60 5.49 13.41
CA TYR A 100 -6.79 4.71 12.47
C TYR A 100 -5.29 4.88 12.71
N LYS A 101 -4.51 3.87 12.31
CA LYS A 101 -3.05 3.85 12.46
C LYS A 101 -2.36 3.55 11.14
N VAL A 102 -1.42 4.40 10.75
CA VAL A 102 -0.43 4.15 9.69
C VAL A 102 0.69 3.32 10.32
N LEU A 103 0.91 2.12 9.82
CA LEU A 103 1.84 1.14 10.40
C LEU A 103 2.84 0.59 9.40
N GLU A 104 2.59 0.76 8.11
CA GLU A 104 3.44 0.27 7.03
C GLU A 104 3.81 1.39 6.09
N LEU A 105 5.07 1.46 5.72
CA LEU A 105 5.58 2.25 4.61
C LEU A 105 6.60 1.39 3.86
N GLY A 106 6.29 1.06 2.63
CA GLY A 106 7.16 0.23 1.80
C GLY A 106 6.92 0.46 0.33
N PHE A 107 7.57 -0.32 -0.51
CA PHE A 107 7.33 -0.29 -1.95
C PHE A 107 7.47 -1.68 -2.59
N ASP A 108 6.64 -1.93 -3.58
CA ASP A 108 6.75 -3.07 -4.50
C ASP A 108 7.41 -2.60 -5.79
N ILE A 109 8.40 -3.34 -6.26
CA ILE A 109 9.14 -3.00 -7.47
C ILE A 109 9.27 -4.22 -8.41
N PRO A 110 8.34 -4.40 -9.37
CA PRO A 110 8.49 -5.34 -10.47
C PRO A 110 9.45 -4.77 -11.53
N PHE A 111 10.55 -5.48 -11.76
CA PHE A 111 11.47 -5.24 -12.87
C PHE A 111 10.99 -5.92 -14.15
N ALA A 112 11.76 -5.75 -15.24
CA ALA A 112 11.56 -6.50 -16.49
C ALA A 112 11.46 -8.00 -16.19
N ASP A 113 10.55 -8.70 -16.91
CA ASP A 113 10.28 -10.13 -16.77
C ASP A 113 9.71 -10.57 -15.40
N ALA A 114 9.32 -9.65 -14.54
CA ALA A 114 8.55 -10.00 -13.34
C ALA A 114 7.26 -10.71 -13.75
N GLN A 115 6.98 -11.86 -13.11
CA GLN A 115 5.83 -12.69 -13.42
C GLN A 115 4.55 -12.21 -12.72
N ASN A 116 3.39 -12.77 -13.11
CA ASN A 116 2.16 -12.56 -12.37
C ASN A 116 2.33 -13.05 -10.93
N GLN A 117 1.88 -12.23 -9.99
CA GLN A 117 1.64 -12.75 -8.65
C GLN A 117 0.42 -13.69 -8.65
N PRO A 118 0.33 -14.65 -7.74
CA PRO A 118 -0.92 -15.35 -7.50
C PRO A 118 -2.00 -14.35 -7.08
N TRP A 119 -3.27 -14.66 -7.31
CA TRP A 119 -4.36 -13.95 -6.66
C TRP A 119 -4.20 -14.06 -5.16
N HIS A 120 -4.29 -12.93 -4.44
CA HIS A 120 -4.12 -12.89 -2.98
C HIS A 120 -4.84 -11.69 -2.37
N ARG A 121 -4.99 -11.75 -1.07
CA ARG A 121 -5.25 -10.60 -0.19
C ARG A 121 -4.05 -10.42 0.73
N ASP A 122 -3.91 -9.26 1.37
CA ASP A 122 -2.72 -8.97 2.17
C ASP A 122 -2.72 -9.71 3.52
N PHE A 123 -3.91 -10.00 4.07
CA PHE A 123 -4.09 -10.64 5.38
C PHE A 123 -5.26 -11.63 5.33
N PRO A 124 -5.32 -12.60 6.27
CA PRO A 124 -6.53 -13.40 6.50
C PRO A 124 -7.73 -12.50 6.78
N SER A 125 -8.90 -12.82 6.20
CA SER A 125 -10.11 -12.03 6.44
C SER A 125 -10.68 -12.33 7.83
N PRO A 126 -10.81 -11.32 8.72
CA PRO A 126 -11.37 -11.54 10.04
C PRO A 126 -12.92 -11.63 9.99
N PRO A 127 -13.56 -12.31 10.97
CA PRO A 127 -15.02 -12.45 11.03
C PRO A 127 -15.78 -11.13 10.94
N GLU A 128 -15.29 -10.07 11.56
CA GLU A 128 -15.90 -8.74 11.50
C GLU A 128 -15.97 -8.18 10.08
N THR A 129 -15.11 -8.66 9.17
CA THR A 129 -15.19 -8.26 7.75
C THR A 129 -16.23 -9.09 7.01
N TYR A 130 -16.11 -10.42 6.96
CA TYR A 130 -16.98 -11.22 6.10
C TYR A 130 -18.38 -11.46 6.70
N GLU A 131 -18.55 -11.39 8.01
CA GLU A 131 -19.84 -11.47 8.69
C GLU A 131 -20.40 -10.07 9.03
N GLY A 132 -19.53 -9.18 9.55
CA GLY A 132 -19.92 -7.86 10.04
C GLY A 132 -19.87 -6.75 8.99
N HIS A 133 -19.37 -7.01 7.78
CA HIS A 133 -19.14 -6.01 6.72
C HIS A 133 -18.38 -4.77 7.22
N THR A 134 -17.33 -4.99 8.02
CA THR A 134 -16.44 -3.94 8.53
C THR A 134 -15.06 -4.09 7.93
N LEU A 135 -14.54 -3.05 7.30
CA LEU A 135 -13.16 -3.03 6.83
C LEU A 135 -12.21 -2.68 7.96
N THR A 136 -11.16 -3.47 8.11
CA THR A 136 -10.17 -3.33 9.19
C THR A 136 -8.83 -2.78 8.71
N SER A 137 -8.55 -2.87 7.40
CA SER A 137 -7.25 -2.50 6.85
C SER A 137 -7.37 -1.95 5.43
N LEU A 138 -6.60 -0.90 5.16
CA LEU A 138 -6.48 -0.26 3.85
C LEU A 138 -5.02 -0.25 3.39
N ALA A 139 -4.81 -0.38 2.09
CA ALA A 139 -3.51 -0.18 1.46
C ALA A 139 -3.60 0.94 0.43
N PHE A 140 -2.87 2.03 0.67
CA PHE A 140 -2.70 3.12 -0.30
C PHE A 140 -1.54 2.81 -1.23
N ASN A 141 -1.71 3.13 -2.51
CA ASN A 141 -0.69 2.94 -3.52
C ASN A 141 -0.45 4.22 -4.32
N LEU A 142 0.83 4.58 -4.48
CA LEU A 142 1.28 5.70 -5.30
C LEU A 142 2.33 5.18 -6.29
N THR A 143 2.09 5.38 -7.59
CA THR A 143 3.04 4.92 -8.60
C THR A 143 4.15 5.95 -8.85
N ALA A 144 5.37 5.46 -8.98
CA ALA A 144 6.53 6.30 -9.30
C ALA A 144 6.71 6.51 -10.81
N VAL A 145 5.90 5.86 -11.64
CA VAL A 145 5.94 5.95 -13.10
C VAL A 145 4.52 5.96 -13.67
N ASP A 146 4.36 6.50 -14.87
CA ASP A 146 3.09 6.38 -15.61
C ASP A 146 2.93 4.92 -16.05
N THR A 147 1.93 4.24 -15.52
CA THR A 147 1.76 2.81 -15.75
C THR A 147 1.19 2.54 -17.13
N ALA A 148 1.98 1.89 -17.99
CA ALA A 148 1.54 1.40 -19.30
C ALA A 148 1.04 -0.06 -19.24
N ALA A 149 0.39 -0.52 -20.30
CA ALA A 149 -0.25 -1.84 -20.32
C ALA A 149 0.75 -3.01 -20.23
N ASP A 150 1.98 -2.82 -20.69
CA ASP A 150 3.07 -3.79 -20.68
C ASP A 150 3.92 -3.75 -19.40
N MET A 151 3.70 -2.79 -18.51
CA MET A 151 4.48 -2.60 -17.28
C MET A 151 3.97 -3.42 -16.09
N GLY A 152 3.14 -4.43 -16.30
CA GLY A 152 2.58 -5.23 -15.22
C GLY A 152 1.57 -4.48 -14.36
N PRO A 153 0.50 -3.92 -14.95
CA PRO A 153 -0.50 -3.17 -14.21
C PRO A 153 -1.13 -4.01 -13.09
N PHE A 154 -1.55 -3.32 -12.03
CA PHE A 154 -2.27 -3.92 -10.93
C PHE A 154 -3.65 -4.43 -11.40
N GLU A 155 -4.02 -5.64 -11.02
CA GLU A 155 -5.34 -6.23 -11.19
C GLU A 155 -6.02 -6.42 -9.82
N ILE A 156 -7.32 -6.12 -9.78
CA ILE A 156 -8.16 -6.32 -8.60
C ILE A 156 -9.46 -7.00 -9.02
N ALA A 157 -9.95 -7.92 -8.19
CA ALA A 157 -11.27 -8.55 -8.34
C ALA A 157 -12.27 -7.82 -7.44
N PRO A 158 -13.10 -6.91 -7.97
CA PRO A 158 -13.95 -6.04 -7.18
C PRO A 158 -14.96 -6.82 -6.32
N GLY A 159 -15.20 -6.36 -5.09
CA GLY A 159 -16.21 -6.92 -4.20
C GLY A 159 -15.80 -8.16 -3.42
N THR A 160 -14.58 -8.69 -3.63
CA THR A 160 -14.10 -9.93 -2.99
C THR A 160 -13.60 -9.75 -1.56
N GLN A 161 -13.54 -8.54 -1.03
CA GLN A 161 -13.17 -8.27 0.37
C GLN A 161 -14.12 -8.92 1.38
N TRP A 162 -15.32 -9.27 0.97
CA TRP A 162 -16.34 -9.89 1.82
C TRP A 162 -16.31 -11.41 1.82
N GLU A 163 -15.45 -12.01 1.01
CA GLU A 163 -15.31 -13.46 0.96
C GLU A 163 -14.52 -13.96 2.19
N PRO A 164 -15.01 -14.98 2.94
CA PRO A 164 -14.30 -15.46 4.13
C PRO A 164 -12.93 -16.07 3.79
N GLY A 165 -12.81 -16.77 2.67
CA GLY A 165 -11.57 -17.41 2.24
C GLY A 165 -11.08 -18.49 3.21
N LEU A 166 -11.99 -19.22 3.87
CA LEU A 166 -11.64 -20.24 4.86
C LEU A 166 -10.93 -21.45 4.25
N ASP A 167 -11.10 -21.66 2.95
CA ASP A 167 -10.46 -22.70 2.13
C ASP A 167 -9.25 -22.18 1.34
N PHE A 168 -8.90 -20.89 1.51
CA PHE A 168 -7.73 -20.32 0.86
C PHE A 168 -6.46 -20.80 1.55
N ASP A 169 -5.42 -21.03 0.76
CA ASP A 169 -4.11 -21.32 1.32
C ASP A 169 -3.63 -20.14 2.19
N HIS A 170 -3.20 -20.44 3.41
CA HIS A 170 -2.93 -19.44 4.46
C HIS A 170 -4.08 -18.42 4.68
N GLN A 171 -5.31 -18.75 4.27
CA GLN A 171 -6.48 -17.85 4.27
C GLN A 171 -6.30 -16.58 3.42
N MET A 172 -5.28 -16.52 2.58
CA MET A 172 -4.96 -15.38 1.74
C MET A 172 -4.97 -15.69 0.24
N PHE A 173 -4.65 -16.95 -0.14
CA PHE A 173 -4.45 -17.34 -1.53
C PHE A 173 -5.58 -18.25 -2.00
N PRO A 174 -6.51 -17.77 -2.87
CA PRO A 174 -7.58 -18.61 -3.38
C PRO A 174 -7.02 -19.75 -4.21
N PRO A 175 -7.66 -20.95 -4.16
CA PRO A 175 -7.24 -22.09 -4.94
C PRO A 175 -7.30 -21.79 -6.44
N ARG A 176 -6.45 -22.42 -7.23
CA ARG A 176 -6.38 -22.18 -8.70
C ARG A 176 -7.71 -22.42 -9.42
N SER A 177 -8.59 -23.24 -8.87
CA SER A 177 -9.96 -23.46 -9.39
C SER A 177 -10.81 -22.17 -9.39
N GLU A 178 -10.52 -21.23 -8.50
CA GLU A 178 -11.23 -19.94 -8.40
C GLU A 178 -10.66 -18.88 -9.38
N TRP A 179 -9.45 -19.07 -9.89
CA TRP A 179 -8.79 -18.08 -10.74
C TRP A 179 -9.61 -17.71 -11.99
N PRO A 180 -10.26 -18.65 -12.72
CA PRO A 180 -11.09 -18.26 -13.87
C PRO A 180 -12.24 -17.32 -13.51
N ARG A 181 -12.81 -17.46 -12.32
CA ARG A 181 -13.84 -16.54 -11.80
C ARG A 181 -13.25 -15.16 -11.53
N LEU A 182 -12.10 -15.13 -10.86
CA LEU A 182 -11.42 -13.88 -10.54
C LEU A 182 -10.95 -13.16 -11.80
N ASP A 183 -10.37 -13.89 -12.76
CA ASP A 183 -9.94 -13.34 -14.05
C ASP A 183 -11.12 -12.75 -14.84
N ALA A 184 -12.31 -13.34 -14.73
CA ALA A 184 -13.51 -12.86 -15.43
C ALA A 184 -14.05 -11.53 -14.89
N ILE A 185 -13.81 -11.21 -13.61
CA ILE A 185 -14.24 -9.96 -12.97
C ILE A 185 -13.10 -8.96 -12.75
N ALA A 186 -11.87 -9.36 -13.09
CA ALA A 186 -10.69 -8.55 -12.83
C ALA A 186 -10.71 -7.21 -13.57
N GLU A 187 -10.33 -6.18 -12.87
CA GLU A 187 -10.12 -4.85 -13.43
C GLU A 187 -8.64 -4.46 -13.36
N ARG A 188 -8.06 -4.07 -14.49
CA ARG A 188 -6.71 -3.49 -14.55
C ARG A 188 -6.72 -2.02 -14.24
N LYS A 189 -5.75 -1.58 -13.46
CA LYS A 189 -5.59 -0.17 -13.08
C LYS A 189 -4.30 0.39 -13.68
N PHE A 190 -4.41 1.58 -14.27
CA PHE A 190 -3.34 2.29 -14.96
C PHE A 190 -3.07 3.65 -14.30
N PRO A 191 -2.59 3.67 -13.06
CA PRO A 191 -2.30 4.93 -12.37
C PRO A 191 -1.18 5.69 -13.06
N GLN A 192 -1.24 7.01 -12.94
CA GLN A 192 -0.23 7.92 -13.45
C GLN A 192 0.52 8.56 -12.28
N ARG A 193 1.71 9.10 -12.53
CA ARG A 193 2.48 9.83 -11.51
C ARG A 193 1.65 10.96 -10.91
N GLY A 194 1.61 10.99 -9.57
CA GLY A 194 0.81 11.94 -8.82
C GLY A 194 -0.59 11.46 -8.46
N ASP A 195 -1.04 10.32 -9.00
CA ASP A 195 -2.26 9.66 -8.53
C ASP A 195 -2.01 8.96 -7.18
N ILE A 196 -3.02 8.97 -6.32
CA ILE A 196 -3.09 8.12 -5.13
C ILE A 196 -4.33 7.23 -5.23
N SER A 197 -4.14 5.94 -5.01
CA SER A 197 -5.25 4.99 -4.91
C SER A 197 -5.26 4.33 -3.54
N VAL A 198 -6.41 3.82 -3.14
CA VAL A 198 -6.58 3.04 -1.92
C VAL A 198 -7.49 1.86 -2.20
N ARG A 199 -7.16 0.72 -1.63
CA ARG A 199 -7.99 -0.47 -1.64
C ARG A 199 -8.17 -1.03 -0.23
N SER A 200 -9.22 -1.81 -0.02
CA SER A 200 -9.24 -2.72 1.11
C SER A 200 -8.09 -3.72 0.97
N ALA A 201 -7.32 -3.91 2.02
CA ALA A 201 -6.25 -4.92 2.06
C ALA A 201 -6.79 -6.36 1.86
N LEU A 202 -8.09 -6.55 2.04
CA LEU A 202 -8.78 -7.83 1.94
C LEU A 202 -9.42 -8.11 0.57
N THR A 203 -9.46 -7.13 -0.35
CA THR A 203 -9.90 -7.36 -1.73
C THR A 203 -8.86 -8.17 -2.49
N LEU A 204 -9.27 -9.26 -3.14
CA LEU A 204 -8.36 -10.10 -3.93
C LEU A 204 -7.76 -9.31 -5.09
N HIS A 205 -6.45 -9.38 -5.20
CA HIS A 205 -5.69 -8.62 -6.20
C HIS A 205 -4.39 -9.34 -6.58
N ARG A 206 -3.71 -8.81 -7.61
CA ARG A 206 -2.36 -9.23 -7.98
C ARG A 206 -1.63 -8.14 -8.77
N GLY A 207 -0.30 -8.15 -8.72
CA GLY A 207 0.52 -7.51 -9.74
C GLY A 207 0.65 -8.43 -10.96
N THR A 208 0.47 -7.89 -12.17
CA THR A 208 0.64 -8.67 -13.39
C THR A 208 2.10 -8.68 -13.88
N ALA A 209 2.38 -9.51 -14.87
CA ALA A 209 3.71 -9.64 -15.46
C ALA A 209 4.18 -8.32 -16.11
N ASN A 210 5.40 -7.92 -15.81
CA ASN A 210 6.03 -6.77 -16.45
C ASN A 210 6.76 -7.22 -17.70
N GLN A 211 6.20 -6.93 -18.87
CA GLN A 211 6.74 -7.25 -20.18
C GLN A 211 7.58 -6.11 -20.77
N SER A 212 7.68 -4.99 -20.05
CA SER A 212 8.50 -3.85 -20.47
C SER A 212 9.94 -4.01 -19.97
N GLU A 213 10.85 -3.21 -20.52
CA GLU A 213 12.25 -3.14 -20.07
C GLU A 213 12.42 -2.22 -18.83
N LYS A 214 11.34 -1.62 -18.32
CA LYS A 214 11.36 -0.65 -17.22
C LYS A 214 10.85 -1.26 -15.93
N SER A 215 11.39 -0.84 -14.80
CA SER A 215 10.78 -1.11 -13.49
C SER A 215 9.51 -0.27 -13.28
N ARG A 216 8.60 -0.77 -12.43
CA ARG A 216 7.37 -0.06 -12.04
C ARG A 216 7.26 0.04 -10.51
N PRO A 217 8.07 0.90 -9.87
CA PRO A 217 7.99 1.08 -8.43
C PRO A 217 6.63 1.64 -8.00
N VAL A 218 6.07 1.06 -6.94
CA VAL A 218 4.82 1.48 -6.32
C VAL A 218 5.04 1.59 -4.83
N LEU A 219 4.86 2.80 -4.29
CA LEU A 219 4.84 3.01 -2.85
C LEU A 219 3.56 2.42 -2.27
N VAL A 220 3.69 1.79 -1.11
CA VAL A 220 2.60 1.20 -0.32
C VAL A 220 2.58 1.88 1.05
N VAL A 221 1.40 2.32 1.47
CA VAL A 221 1.16 2.81 2.85
C VAL A 221 0.02 2.00 3.43
N GLY A 222 0.34 1.19 4.44
CA GLY A 222 -0.64 0.36 5.15
C GLY A 222 -1.26 1.11 6.32
N VAL A 223 -2.58 1.00 6.45
CA VAL A 223 -3.37 1.67 7.49
C VAL A 223 -4.39 0.71 8.08
N ASP A 224 -4.39 0.61 9.39
CA ASP A 224 -5.29 -0.25 10.15
C ASP A 224 -6.31 0.54 10.97
N ALA A 225 -7.49 -0.09 11.14
CA ALA A 225 -8.41 0.25 12.21
C ALA A 225 -7.83 -0.19 13.57
N PRO A 226 -8.26 0.42 14.69
CA PRO A 226 -7.85 -0.04 16.01
C PRO A 226 -8.16 -1.52 16.23
N GLY A 227 -7.14 -2.27 16.62
CA GLY A 227 -7.29 -3.70 16.94
C GLY A 227 -7.21 -4.66 15.75
N ALA A 228 -6.90 -4.20 14.55
CA ALA A 228 -6.69 -5.07 13.38
C ALA A 228 -5.51 -6.05 13.56
N GLY A 229 -4.47 -5.64 14.29
CA GLY A 229 -3.43 -6.57 14.77
C GLY A 229 -2.29 -6.83 13.81
N HIS A 230 -2.09 -6.01 12.78
CA HIS A 230 -1.02 -6.22 11.80
C HIS A 230 0.30 -5.50 12.15
N ASP A 231 0.35 -4.74 13.24
CA ASP A 231 1.52 -4.01 13.71
C ASP A 231 2.75 -4.90 13.95
N ALA A 232 2.55 -6.16 14.34
CA ALA A 232 3.64 -7.12 14.56
C ALA A 232 4.41 -7.48 13.26
N PHE A 233 3.82 -7.21 12.08
CA PHE A 233 4.46 -7.49 10.80
C PHE A 233 5.38 -6.37 10.32
N HIS A 234 5.34 -5.20 10.95
CA HIS A 234 6.03 -3.99 10.50
C HIS A 234 7.03 -3.48 11.53
N ASP A 235 8.13 -2.90 11.05
CA ASP A 235 9.22 -2.38 11.89
C ASP A 235 9.49 -0.88 11.66
N MET A 236 8.48 -0.14 11.22
CA MET A 236 8.58 1.30 11.03
C MET A 236 9.10 2.00 12.30
N ALA A 237 10.10 2.85 12.15
CA ALA A 237 10.67 3.65 13.23
C ALA A 237 10.98 5.08 12.75
N MET A 238 11.13 5.99 13.70
CA MET A 238 11.47 7.40 13.48
C MET A 238 12.46 7.86 14.54
N THR A 239 13.37 8.77 14.19
CA THR A 239 14.18 9.43 15.22
C THR A 239 13.34 10.41 16.03
N GLN A 240 13.79 10.73 17.26
CA GLN A 240 13.09 11.67 18.12
C GLN A 240 12.92 13.04 17.44
N ASP A 241 13.98 13.55 16.79
CA ASP A 241 13.94 14.86 16.12
C ASP A 241 12.92 14.89 14.97
N TYR A 242 12.84 13.80 14.20
CA TYR A 242 11.85 13.69 13.13
C TYR A 242 10.42 13.60 13.69
N TYR A 243 10.22 12.79 14.72
CA TYR A 243 8.92 12.65 15.40
C TYR A 243 8.44 13.98 15.98
N ASP A 244 9.31 14.76 16.62
CA ASP A 244 8.97 16.05 17.21
C ASP A 244 8.61 17.12 16.16
N ALA A 245 9.14 16.97 14.93
CA ALA A 245 8.82 17.85 13.80
C ALA A 245 7.47 17.53 13.14
N ILE A 246 6.88 16.35 13.40
CA ILE A 246 5.57 15.95 12.85
C ILE A 246 4.46 16.72 13.59
N PRO A 247 3.44 17.27 12.88
CA PRO A 247 2.27 17.85 13.53
C PRO A 247 1.57 16.85 14.47
N GLU A 248 1.10 17.34 15.63
CA GLU A 248 0.53 16.49 16.68
C GLU A 248 -0.66 15.65 16.18
N GLU A 249 -1.51 16.24 15.35
CA GLU A 249 -2.66 15.58 14.75
C GLU A 249 -2.29 14.44 13.77
N ILE A 250 -1.07 14.46 13.23
CA ILE A 250 -0.53 13.38 12.40
C ILE A 250 0.16 12.34 13.27
N ARG A 251 0.94 12.77 14.26
CA ARG A 251 1.63 11.86 15.19
C ARG A 251 0.68 10.87 15.85
N ALA A 252 -0.52 11.31 16.20
CA ALA A 252 -1.55 10.48 16.82
C ALA A 252 -1.94 9.26 15.95
N HIS A 253 -1.72 9.34 14.63
CA HIS A 253 -2.03 8.27 13.68
C HIS A 253 -0.83 7.41 13.27
N LEU A 254 0.39 7.74 13.70
CA LEU A 254 1.57 6.96 13.32
C LEU A 254 1.84 5.86 14.35
N LEU A 255 1.96 4.62 13.87
CA LEU A 255 2.33 3.48 14.68
C LEU A 255 3.76 3.05 14.34
N GLY A 256 4.73 3.71 14.93
CA GLY A 256 6.14 3.42 14.75
C GLY A 256 6.92 3.65 16.04
N ARG A 257 8.07 3.00 16.15
CA ARG A 257 8.95 3.20 17.30
C ARG A 257 9.68 4.54 17.18
N VAL A 258 9.82 5.26 18.28
CA VAL A 258 10.72 6.42 18.36
C VAL A 258 12.06 5.94 18.91
N VAL A 259 13.14 6.20 18.18
CA VAL A 259 14.49 5.68 18.46
C VAL A 259 15.53 6.82 18.38
N ASP A 260 16.70 6.63 19.00
CA ASP A 260 17.80 7.61 18.92
C ASP A 260 18.45 7.58 17.52
N GLU A 261 18.66 6.38 16.97
CA GLU A 261 19.23 6.16 15.63
C GLU A 261 18.39 5.12 14.88
N LEU A 262 18.23 5.33 13.56
CA LEU A 262 17.53 4.36 12.71
C LEU A 262 18.49 3.22 12.34
N GLU A 263 18.07 2.01 12.66
CA GLU A 263 18.69 0.80 12.12
C GLU A 263 17.92 0.37 10.85
N PRO A 264 18.62 -0.12 9.81
CA PRO A 264 17.94 -0.62 8.61
C PRO A 264 16.95 -1.74 8.95
N ILE A 265 15.76 -1.69 8.35
CA ILE A 265 14.73 -2.71 8.59
C ILE A 265 15.19 -4.07 8.05
N VAL A 266 15.18 -5.09 8.90
CA VAL A 266 15.27 -6.49 8.45
C VAL A 266 13.86 -6.89 8.01
N GLN A 267 13.69 -7.15 6.73
CA GLN A 267 12.39 -7.41 6.13
C GLN A 267 11.76 -8.68 6.71
N LYS A 268 10.50 -8.59 7.11
CA LYS A 268 9.72 -9.72 7.60
C LYS A 268 8.93 -10.36 6.46
N HIS A 269 8.76 -11.67 6.55
CA HIS A 269 7.81 -12.39 5.72
C HIS A 269 6.51 -12.56 6.50
N THR A 270 5.38 -12.23 5.89
CA THR A 270 4.06 -12.51 6.48
C THR A 270 3.87 -14.02 6.69
N ILE A 271 4.44 -14.80 5.77
CA ILE A 271 4.45 -16.28 5.83
C ILE A 271 5.87 -16.74 5.51
N GLU A 272 6.47 -17.46 6.45
CA GLU A 272 7.82 -17.99 6.28
C GLU A 272 7.87 -19.01 5.14
N GLY A 273 8.85 -18.86 4.24
CA GLY A 273 9.06 -19.75 3.09
C GLY A 273 8.09 -19.54 1.93
N LEU A 274 7.18 -18.59 2.01
CA LEU A 274 6.30 -18.27 0.91
C LEU A 274 7.07 -17.53 -0.20
N VAL A 275 7.12 -18.13 -1.38
CA VAL A 275 7.62 -17.47 -2.60
C VAL A 275 6.43 -17.17 -3.50
N MET A 276 6.06 -15.90 -3.60
CA MET A 276 4.99 -15.47 -4.50
C MET A 276 5.43 -15.59 -5.96
N GLY A 277 4.58 -16.17 -6.80
CA GLY A 277 4.84 -16.31 -8.23
C GLY A 277 5.57 -17.59 -8.65
N GLU A 278 5.75 -18.56 -7.78
CA GLU A 278 6.09 -19.92 -8.21
C GLU A 278 4.87 -20.56 -8.88
N PRO A 279 5.08 -21.30 -10.01
CA PRO A 279 4.00 -21.89 -10.81
C PRO A 279 3.22 -23.01 -10.10
#